data_f235be6ac609b8c782b17283a088ce94
#
_entry.id   f235be6ac609b8c782b17283a088ce94
#
_cell.length_a   1.000
_cell.length_b   1.000
_cell.length_c   1.000
_cell.angle_alpha   90.00
_cell.angle_beta   90.00
_cell.angle_gamma   90.00
#
_symmetry.space_group_name_H-M   'P 1'
#
loop_
_entity.id
_entity.type
_entity.pdbx_description
1 polymer ?
#
loop_
_entity_poly.entity_id
_entity_poly.type
_entity_poly.pdbx_seq_one_letter_code
_entity_poly.pdbx_strand_id
1 'polypeptide(L)'
;VGPGLDESTEMGPAVDEKQLQTDLEYIEIAKKEGAKLVCGGKKLTGPKYKNGFFIEPTIFTDVTPKMRLFREEVFGPVLAVVKFKTLEEAIKLQNDCLYGLSGSIYTQDVNKAFRAMRDVHTGLFYVNAPTIGAENHLPFGGVKQTGNGHREGGKEALDLFSEWKAIYVDFSGKL
;
A
#
# COMPACT_ATOMS: atom_id res chain seq x y z
N VAL A 1 6.94 -19.73 0.90
CA VAL A 1 6.04 -19.52 -0.24
C VAL A 1 5.44 -20.86 -0.65
N GLY A 2 4.13 -20.88 -0.96
CA GLY A 2 3.46 -22.12 -1.34
C GLY A 2 1.97 -21.97 -1.68
N PRO A 3 1.27 -23.09 -1.91
CA PRO A 3 -0.17 -23.10 -2.13
C PRO A 3 -0.93 -22.54 -0.91
N GLY A 4 -1.95 -21.71 -1.14
CA GLY A 4 -2.70 -21.06 -0.06
C GLY A 4 -3.55 -21.99 0.83
N LEU A 5 -3.74 -23.25 0.44
CA LEU A 5 -4.42 -24.27 1.26
C LEU A 5 -3.46 -25.05 2.18
N ASP A 6 -2.15 -24.82 2.07
CA ASP A 6 -1.15 -25.40 2.95
C ASP A 6 -0.97 -24.44 4.15
N GLU A 7 -1.28 -24.88 5.37
CA GLU A 7 -1.21 -24.08 6.61
C GLU A 7 0.21 -23.54 6.90
N SER A 8 1.26 -24.17 6.35
CA SER A 8 2.64 -23.69 6.45
C SER A 8 2.97 -22.55 5.49
N THR A 9 2.05 -22.18 4.59
CA THR A 9 2.27 -21.13 3.60
C THR A 9 2.03 -19.76 4.19
N GLU A 10 3.06 -18.92 4.19
CA GLU A 10 2.99 -17.52 4.60
C GLU A 10 2.72 -16.55 3.42
N MET A 11 3.09 -16.96 2.21
CA MET A 11 2.86 -16.17 0.99
C MET A 11 2.41 -17.09 -0.17
N GLY A 12 1.26 -16.78 -0.76
CA GLY A 12 0.68 -17.45 -1.90
C GLY A 12 1.30 -17.05 -3.25
N PRO A 13 0.70 -17.52 -4.37
CA PRO A 13 1.12 -17.14 -5.73
C PRO A 13 0.62 -15.73 -6.11
N ALA A 14 1.18 -15.17 -7.18
CA ALA A 14 0.55 -14.10 -7.93
C ALA A 14 -0.82 -14.55 -8.48
N VAL A 15 -1.73 -13.60 -8.68
CA VAL A 15 -3.12 -13.90 -9.10
C VAL A 15 -3.17 -14.59 -10.47
N ASP A 16 -2.29 -14.22 -11.38
CA ASP A 16 -2.19 -14.77 -12.72
C ASP A 16 -0.77 -14.66 -13.30
N GLU A 17 -0.59 -15.15 -14.51
CA GLU A 17 0.69 -15.09 -15.22
C GLU A 17 1.10 -13.66 -15.57
N LYS A 18 0.14 -12.80 -15.88
CA LYS A 18 0.41 -11.40 -16.21
C LYS A 18 1.01 -10.66 -15.03
N GLN A 19 0.48 -10.87 -13.82
CA GLN A 19 1.04 -10.28 -12.61
C GLN A 19 2.45 -10.81 -12.33
N LEU A 20 2.68 -12.10 -12.47
CA LEU A 20 4.03 -12.68 -12.36
C LEU A 20 5.01 -12.04 -13.33
N GLN A 21 4.62 -11.82 -14.59
CA GLN A 21 5.47 -11.16 -15.59
C GLN A 21 5.73 -9.68 -15.20
N THR A 22 4.72 -8.97 -14.71
CA THR A 22 4.88 -7.62 -14.18
C THR A 22 5.91 -7.56 -13.07
N ASP A 23 5.81 -8.46 -12.09
CA ASP A 23 6.75 -8.54 -10.97
C ASP A 23 8.21 -8.76 -11.46
N LEU A 24 8.39 -9.70 -12.37
CA LEU A 24 9.71 -10.00 -12.97
C LEU A 24 10.25 -8.81 -13.79
N GLU A 25 9.39 -8.12 -14.54
CA GLU A 25 9.75 -6.93 -15.30
C GLU A 25 10.25 -5.81 -14.37
N TYR A 26 9.54 -5.50 -13.28
CA TYR A 26 9.97 -4.49 -12.31
C TYR A 26 11.27 -4.86 -11.60
N ILE A 27 11.51 -6.14 -11.33
CA ILE A 27 12.78 -6.62 -10.82
C ILE A 27 13.93 -6.29 -11.78
N GLU A 28 13.75 -6.52 -13.09
CA GLU A 28 14.78 -6.20 -14.09
C GLU A 28 14.92 -4.68 -14.31
N ILE A 29 13.83 -3.92 -14.24
CA ILE A 29 13.86 -2.45 -14.27
C ILE A 29 14.67 -1.93 -13.08
N ALA A 30 14.39 -2.39 -11.87
CA ALA A 30 15.10 -1.96 -10.67
C ALA A 30 16.63 -2.22 -10.76
N LYS A 31 17.01 -3.40 -11.25
CA LYS A 31 18.42 -3.73 -11.50
C LYS A 31 19.07 -2.79 -12.53
N LYS A 32 18.38 -2.52 -13.65
CA LYS A 32 18.88 -1.62 -14.71
C LYS A 32 19.02 -0.17 -14.23
N GLU A 33 18.14 0.28 -13.34
CA GLU A 33 18.18 1.60 -12.74
C GLU A 33 19.22 1.73 -11.62
N GLY A 34 19.88 0.63 -11.23
CA GLY A 34 20.98 0.62 -10.28
C GLY A 34 20.58 0.31 -8.84
N ALA A 35 19.35 -0.13 -8.58
CA ALA A 35 18.96 -0.64 -7.28
C ALA A 35 19.68 -1.96 -6.98
N LYS A 36 20.07 -2.14 -5.72
CA LYS A 36 20.81 -3.33 -5.27
C LYS A 36 19.84 -4.41 -4.80
N LEU A 37 19.80 -5.53 -5.53
CA LEU A 37 19.07 -6.73 -5.11
C LEU A 37 19.74 -7.35 -3.87
N VAL A 38 18.94 -7.50 -2.80
CA VAL A 38 19.40 -8.10 -1.53
C VAL A 38 19.03 -9.58 -1.47
N CYS A 39 17.76 -9.90 -1.83
CA CYS A 39 17.28 -11.28 -1.86
C CYS A 39 16.12 -11.41 -2.87
N GLY A 40 15.79 -12.65 -3.24
CA GLY A 40 14.73 -12.97 -4.17
C GLY A 40 15.08 -12.69 -5.62
N GLY A 41 14.09 -12.27 -6.39
CA GLY A 41 14.25 -11.83 -7.77
C GLY A 41 14.03 -12.90 -8.83
N LYS A 42 13.47 -14.06 -8.46
CA LYS A 42 13.28 -15.18 -9.39
C LYS A 42 11.89 -15.79 -9.26
N LYS A 43 11.39 -16.30 -10.39
CA LYS A 43 10.25 -17.22 -10.39
C LYS A 43 10.64 -18.50 -9.66
N LEU A 44 9.77 -18.98 -8.79
CA LEU A 44 9.92 -20.29 -8.16
C LEU A 44 9.48 -21.40 -9.12
N THR A 45 10.28 -22.45 -9.18
CA THR A 45 10.08 -23.60 -10.07
C THR A 45 10.13 -24.90 -9.31
N GLY A 46 9.71 -26.01 -9.96
CA GLY A 46 9.70 -27.34 -9.38
C GLY A 46 8.30 -27.88 -9.09
N PRO A 47 8.18 -29.12 -8.61
CA PRO A 47 6.89 -29.82 -8.48
C PRO A 47 5.88 -29.09 -7.59
N LYS A 48 6.33 -28.42 -6.51
CA LYS A 48 5.48 -27.66 -5.57
C LYS A 48 4.84 -26.44 -6.24
N TYR A 49 5.49 -25.85 -7.23
CA TYR A 49 5.12 -24.56 -7.82
C TYR A 49 4.53 -24.65 -9.23
N LYS A 50 4.42 -25.87 -9.80
CA LYS A 50 4.02 -26.09 -11.20
C LYS A 50 2.60 -25.63 -11.57
N ASN A 51 1.71 -25.55 -10.59
CA ASN A 51 0.29 -25.23 -10.78
C ASN A 51 -0.05 -23.79 -10.33
N GLY A 52 0.92 -22.89 -10.27
CA GLY A 52 0.68 -21.50 -9.89
C GLY A 52 1.81 -20.57 -10.31
N PHE A 53 1.63 -19.29 -10.05
CA PHE A 53 2.50 -18.21 -10.48
C PHE A 53 3.33 -17.70 -9.30
N PHE A 54 4.30 -18.49 -8.87
CA PHE A 54 5.08 -18.22 -7.66
C PHE A 54 6.36 -17.47 -7.95
N ILE A 55 6.64 -16.47 -7.11
CA ILE A 55 7.86 -15.66 -7.17
C ILE A 55 8.47 -15.55 -5.76
N GLU A 56 9.78 -15.39 -5.69
CA GLU A 56 10.47 -15.15 -4.42
C GLU A 56 10.12 -13.77 -3.87
N PRO A 57 9.90 -13.62 -2.54
CA PRO A 57 9.91 -12.30 -1.90
C PRO A 57 11.22 -11.58 -2.21
N THR A 58 11.11 -10.37 -2.74
CA THR A 58 12.23 -9.66 -3.33
C THR A 58 12.45 -8.34 -2.62
N ILE A 59 13.70 -8.06 -2.24
CA ILE A 59 14.09 -6.82 -1.56
C ILE A 59 15.19 -6.12 -2.34
N PHE A 60 14.96 -4.83 -2.61
CA PHE A 60 15.96 -3.91 -3.16
C PHE A 60 16.35 -2.84 -2.15
N THR A 61 17.66 -2.55 -2.08
CA THR A 61 18.24 -1.40 -1.37
C THR A 61 18.85 -0.41 -2.36
N ASP A 62 19.29 0.74 -1.83
CA ASP A 62 19.86 1.83 -2.62
C ASP A 62 18.88 2.38 -3.68
N VAL A 63 17.57 2.21 -3.42
CA VAL A 63 16.50 2.77 -4.24
C VAL A 63 16.46 4.29 -4.04
N THR A 64 16.28 5.01 -5.14
CA THR A 64 16.19 6.48 -5.13
C THR A 64 14.82 6.95 -5.64
N PRO A 65 14.39 8.20 -5.29
CA PRO A 65 13.11 8.74 -5.74
C PRO A 65 12.97 8.91 -7.26
N LYS A 66 14.04 8.71 -8.03
CA LYS A 66 14.02 8.79 -9.49
C LYS A 66 13.69 7.46 -10.17
N MET A 67 13.80 6.35 -9.45
CA MET A 67 13.58 5.00 -9.95
C MET A 67 12.09 4.69 -10.07
N ARG A 68 11.71 3.92 -11.08
CA ARG A 68 10.35 3.47 -11.30
C ARG A 68 9.83 2.64 -10.12
N LEU A 69 10.69 1.80 -9.53
CA LEU A 69 10.35 1.00 -8.35
C LEU A 69 9.92 1.86 -7.14
N PHE A 70 10.38 3.12 -7.05
CA PHE A 70 9.92 4.07 -6.04
C PHE A 70 8.59 4.74 -6.40
N ARG A 71 8.36 5.00 -7.69
CA ARG A 71 7.26 5.82 -8.19
C ARG A 71 6.00 5.07 -8.53
N GLU A 72 6.15 3.83 -8.97
CA GLU A 72 5.08 3.04 -9.57
C GLU A 72 4.70 1.88 -8.65
N GLU A 73 3.45 1.43 -8.73
CA GLU A 73 2.94 0.31 -7.97
C GLU A 73 3.23 -1.00 -8.71
N VAL A 74 4.03 -1.90 -8.10
CA VAL A 74 4.31 -3.22 -8.66
C VAL A 74 3.13 -4.17 -8.46
N PHE A 75 2.44 -4.05 -7.35
CA PHE A 75 1.35 -4.90 -6.88
C PHE A 75 1.77 -6.37 -6.65
N GLY A 76 3.03 -6.57 -6.25
CA GLY A 76 3.67 -7.86 -6.03
C GLY A 76 4.67 -7.84 -4.86
N PRO A 77 5.30 -8.96 -4.54
CA PRO A 77 6.16 -9.11 -3.37
C PRO A 77 7.56 -8.51 -3.60
N VAL A 78 7.62 -7.26 -4.02
CA VAL A 78 8.86 -6.52 -4.31
C VAL A 78 8.93 -5.29 -3.40
N LEU A 79 9.89 -5.29 -2.47
CA LEU A 79 10.08 -4.24 -1.49
C LEU A 79 11.24 -3.32 -1.89
N ALA A 80 10.98 -2.02 -1.92
CA ALA A 80 11.97 -0.96 -2.12
C ALA A 80 12.38 -0.35 -0.78
N VAL A 81 13.67 -0.32 -0.49
CA VAL A 81 14.23 0.27 0.74
C VAL A 81 15.02 1.53 0.38
N VAL A 82 14.61 2.64 0.98
CA VAL A 82 15.21 3.97 0.80
C VAL A 82 15.76 4.45 2.14
N LYS A 83 17.01 4.91 2.16
CA LYS A 83 17.63 5.47 3.36
C LYS A 83 17.28 6.95 3.51
N PHE A 84 17.10 7.38 4.73
CA PHE A 84 16.91 8.79 5.08
C PHE A 84 17.77 9.16 6.31
N LYS A 85 17.98 10.45 6.53
CA LYS A 85 18.78 10.97 7.66
C LYS A 85 17.92 11.61 8.75
N THR A 86 16.82 12.25 8.38
CA THR A 86 15.94 12.97 9.30
C THR A 86 14.48 12.56 9.12
N LEU A 87 13.65 12.79 10.13
CA LEU A 87 12.21 12.53 10.04
C LEU A 87 11.57 13.37 8.92
N GLU A 88 12.01 14.61 8.74
CA GLU A 88 11.54 15.51 7.69
C GLU A 88 11.78 14.91 6.31
N GLU A 89 12.97 14.36 6.10
CA GLU A 89 13.33 13.69 4.84
C GLU A 89 12.48 12.44 4.63
N ALA A 90 12.26 11.63 5.67
CA ALA A 90 11.42 10.44 5.60
C ALA A 90 9.97 10.79 5.22
N ILE A 91 9.39 11.81 5.86
CA ILE A 91 8.04 12.30 5.56
C ILE A 91 7.97 12.84 4.12
N LYS A 92 8.97 13.59 3.69
CA LYS A 92 9.03 14.09 2.31
C LYS A 92 9.09 12.95 1.30
N LEU A 93 9.93 11.94 1.53
CA LEU A 93 10.04 10.76 0.67
C LEU A 93 8.73 9.97 0.64
N GLN A 94 8.11 9.73 1.79
CA GLN A 94 6.83 9.03 1.88
C GLN A 94 5.72 9.77 1.11
N ASN A 95 5.75 11.10 1.13
CA ASN A 95 4.76 11.93 0.44
C ASN A 95 5.07 12.13 -1.06
N ASP A 96 6.30 11.88 -1.50
CA ASP A 96 6.75 12.04 -2.89
C ASP A 96 6.36 10.83 -3.76
N CYS A 97 5.08 10.47 -3.74
CA CYS A 97 4.48 9.38 -4.47
C CYS A 97 3.06 9.79 -4.90
N LEU A 98 2.58 9.24 -6.00
CA LEU A 98 1.22 9.49 -6.51
C LEU A 98 0.15 8.78 -5.65
N TYR A 99 0.54 7.79 -4.87
CA TYR A 99 -0.35 6.96 -4.06
C TYR A 99 -0.33 7.37 -2.58
N GLY A 100 -1.36 6.97 -1.85
CA GLY A 100 -1.48 7.29 -0.43
C GLY A 100 -2.54 6.44 0.26
N LEU A 101 -2.43 5.10 0.19
CA LEU A 101 -3.35 4.23 0.93
C LEU A 101 -2.99 4.21 2.41
N SER A 102 -1.82 3.69 2.75
CA SER A 102 -1.41 3.50 4.13
C SER A 102 0.04 3.88 4.36
N GLY A 103 0.35 4.25 5.60
CA GLY A 103 1.70 4.51 6.06
C GLY A 103 1.87 4.05 7.50
N SER A 104 3.12 3.82 7.92
CA SER A 104 3.45 3.44 9.29
C SER A 104 4.76 4.08 9.74
N ILE A 105 4.84 4.36 11.04
CA ILE A 105 6.08 4.75 11.72
C ILE A 105 6.35 3.81 12.89
N TYR A 106 7.59 3.36 13.02
CA TYR A 106 8.07 2.64 14.20
C TYR A 106 8.99 3.55 15.00
N THR A 107 8.57 3.96 16.19
CA THR A 107 9.32 4.88 17.04
C THR A 107 8.87 4.78 18.50
N GLN A 108 9.80 5.06 19.43
CA GLN A 108 9.51 5.25 20.85
C GLN A 108 9.32 6.73 21.22
N ASP A 109 9.63 7.65 20.29
CA ASP A 109 9.49 9.08 20.48
C ASP A 109 8.07 9.54 20.11
N VAL A 110 7.29 9.92 21.11
CA VAL A 110 5.91 10.36 20.94
C VAL A 110 5.78 11.58 20.02
N ASN A 111 6.74 12.52 20.08
CA ASN A 111 6.70 13.71 19.23
C ASN A 111 6.90 13.36 17.74
N LYS A 112 7.79 12.40 17.46
CA LYS A 112 7.97 11.88 16.10
C LYS A 112 6.73 11.16 15.59
N ALA A 113 6.08 10.36 16.45
CA ALA A 113 4.84 9.68 16.12
C ALA A 113 3.74 10.66 15.73
N PHE A 114 3.45 11.65 16.59
CA PHE A 114 2.43 12.68 16.31
C PHE A 114 2.74 13.53 15.09
N ARG A 115 4.02 13.86 14.91
CA ARG A 115 4.45 14.61 13.72
C ARG A 115 4.24 13.80 12.44
N ALA A 116 4.62 12.53 12.44
CA ALA A 116 4.40 11.66 11.29
C ALA A 116 2.91 11.45 10.99
N MET A 117 2.07 11.21 12.02
CA MET A 117 0.61 11.12 11.87
C MET A 117 0.00 12.37 11.22
N ARG A 118 0.49 13.57 11.56
CA ARG A 118 0.00 14.82 10.98
C ARG A 118 0.49 15.05 9.55
N ASP A 119 1.75 14.74 9.27
CA ASP A 119 2.47 15.23 8.08
C ASP A 119 2.57 14.20 6.96
N VAL A 120 2.38 12.89 7.26
CA VAL A 120 2.33 11.84 6.23
C VAL A 120 0.96 11.80 5.57
N HIS A 121 0.93 11.98 4.26
CA HIS A 121 -0.29 12.10 3.47
C HIS A 121 -0.77 10.73 2.97
N THR A 122 -1.43 9.98 3.84
CA THR A 122 -2.07 8.69 3.58
C THR A 122 -3.47 8.64 4.17
N GLY A 123 -4.32 7.75 3.67
CA GLY A 123 -5.67 7.56 4.20
C GLY A 123 -5.71 6.81 5.52
N LEU A 124 -4.78 5.86 5.72
CA LEU A 124 -4.58 5.13 6.97
C LEU A 124 -3.17 5.38 7.48
N PHE A 125 -3.03 5.51 8.80
CA PHE A 125 -1.72 5.68 9.40
C PHE A 125 -1.58 4.85 10.67
N TYR A 126 -0.46 4.17 10.79
CA TYR A 126 -0.17 3.25 11.90
C TYR A 126 1.07 3.72 12.69
N VAL A 127 1.06 3.51 13.98
CA VAL A 127 2.22 3.73 14.86
C VAL A 127 2.57 2.41 15.53
N ASN A 128 3.80 1.96 15.33
CA ASN A 128 4.33 0.69 15.86
C ASN A 128 3.49 -0.55 15.49
N ALA A 129 2.85 -0.49 14.35
CA ALA A 129 2.08 -1.58 13.76
C ALA A 129 2.32 -1.62 12.23
N PRO A 130 2.18 -2.79 11.60
CA PRO A 130 2.28 -2.92 10.15
C PRO A 130 1.09 -2.23 9.44
N THR A 131 1.21 -2.01 8.13
CA THR A 131 0.17 -1.39 7.31
C THR A 131 -0.94 -2.36 6.86
N ILE A 132 -1.06 -3.51 7.50
CA ILE A 132 -2.10 -4.53 7.29
C ILE A 132 -3.06 -4.54 8.49
N GLY A 133 -4.26 -5.11 8.32
CA GLY A 133 -5.22 -5.26 9.41
C GLY A 133 -6.07 -4.02 9.65
N ALA A 134 -6.65 -3.46 8.60
CA ALA A 134 -7.62 -2.38 8.72
C ALA A 134 -8.88 -2.85 9.49
N GLU A 135 -9.33 -2.03 10.44
CA GLU A 135 -10.48 -2.32 11.29
C GLU A 135 -11.78 -1.85 10.62
N ASN A 136 -12.79 -2.71 10.56
CA ASN A 136 -14.05 -2.42 9.87
C ASN A 136 -14.86 -1.25 10.45
N HIS A 137 -14.62 -0.86 11.69
CA HIS A 137 -15.28 0.28 12.34
C HIS A 137 -14.63 1.63 12.07
N LEU A 138 -13.48 1.62 11.38
CA LEU A 138 -12.76 2.83 10.96
C LEU A 138 -12.92 3.06 9.44
N PRO A 139 -12.94 4.33 9.01
CA PRO A 139 -13.04 4.64 7.59
C PRO A 139 -11.79 4.17 6.85
N PHE A 140 -11.99 3.31 5.84
CA PHE A 140 -10.93 2.78 5.00
C PHE A 140 -10.92 3.47 3.63
N GLY A 141 -9.75 3.87 3.16
CA GLY A 141 -9.56 4.41 1.81
C GLY A 141 -8.33 5.29 1.72
N GLY A 142 -7.83 5.43 0.50
CA GLY A 142 -6.63 6.21 0.21
C GLY A 142 -6.89 7.67 -0.08
N VAL A 143 -5.80 8.41 -0.19
CA VAL A 143 -5.75 9.78 -0.71
C VAL A 143 -4.95 9.80 -2.02
N LYS A 144 -4.81 10.96 -2.64
CA LYS A 144 -4.15 11.14 -3.94
C LYS A 144 -4.80 10.22 -5.00
N GLN A 145 -4.01 9.49 -5.80
CA GLN A 145 -4.53 8.58 -6.83
C GLN A 145 -5.01 7.23 -6.30
N THR A 146 -4.88 6.98 -5.01
CA THR A 146 -5.38 5.73 -4.38
C THR A 146 -6.86 5.81 -3.99
N GLY A 147 -7.49 6.97 -4.03
CA GLY A 147 -8.88 7.13 -3.61
C GLY A 147 -9.66 8.10 -4.47
N ASN A 148 -10.96 7.93 -4.48
CA ASN A 148 -11.93 8.81 -5.14
C ASN A 148 -12.56 9.85 -4.19
N GLY A 149 -12.07 9.95 -2.95
CA GLY A 149 -12.58 10.84 -1.91
C GLY A 149 -13.56 10.18 -0.92
N HIS A 150 -14.11 9.03 -1.26
CA HIS A 150 -14.97 8.26 -0.35
C HIS A 150 -14.17 7.34 0.56
N ARG A 151 -14.85 6.84 1.61
CA ARG A 151 -14.27 5.88 2.56
C ARG A 151 -15.22 4.70 2.72
N GLU A 152 -14.66 3.49 2.72
CA GLU A 152 -15.34 2.27 3.10
C GLU A 152 -15.17 2.03 4.61
N GLY A 153 -16.04 1.22 5.20
CA GLY A 153 -15.98 0.93 6.63
C GLY A 153 -16.45 2.11 7.50
N GLY A 154 -16.63 1.83 8.77
CA GLY A 154 -17.15 2.80 9.71
C GLY A 154 -18.56 3.30 9.35
N LYS A 155 -19.02 4.32 10.04
CA LYS A 155 -20.28 5.00 9.72
C LYS A 155 -20.22 5.87 8.45
N GLU A 156 -19.04 6.25 8.02
CA GLU A 156 -18.77 7.01 6.79
C GLU A 156 -19.20 6.23 5.54
N ALA A 157 -19.21 4.90 5.61
CA ALA A 157 -19.71 4.05 4.52
C ALA A 157 -21.20 4.26 4.21
N LEU A 158 -21.98 4.75 5.18
CA LEU A 158 -23.39 5.05 4.96
C LEU A 158 -23.57 6.17 3.92
N ASP A 159 -22.68 7.15 3.91
CA ASP A 159 -22.71 8.23 2.92
C ASP A 159 -22.45 7.73 1.48
N LEU A 160 -21.70 6.64 1.33
CA LEU A 160 -21.41 6.02 0.03
C LEU A 160 -22.66 5.34 -0.57
N PHE A 161 -23.53 4.77 0.29
CA PHE A 161 -24.70 3.98 -0.10
C PHE A 161 -26.02 4.72 0.09
N SER A 162 -26.01 6.03 0.38
CA SER A 162 -27.19 6.85 0.61
C SER A 162 -27.10 8.19 -0.08
N GLU A 163 -28.28 8.80 -0.28
CA GLU A 163 -28.40 10.15 -0.83
C GLU A 163 -29.12 11.05 0.16
N TRP A 164 -28.60 12.27 0.34
CA TRP A 164 -29.24 13.28 1.16
C TRP A 164 -30.42 13.90 0.42
N LYS A 165 -31.58 13.99 1.11
CA LYS A 165 -32.77 14.70 0.62
C LYS A 165 -33.20 15.75 1.64
N ALA A 166 -33.13 17.02 1.28
CA ALA A 166 -33.69 18.09 2.07
C ALA A 166 -35.19 18.23 1.78
N ILE A 167 -35.99 18.25 2.83
CA ILE A 167 -37.46 18.39 2.74
C ILE A 167 -37.85 19.65 3.50
N TYR A 168 -38.50 20.56 2.81
CA TYR A 168 -39.09 21.77 3.39
C TYR A 168 -40.61 21.65 3.30
N VAL A 169 -41.28 21.86 4.43
CA VAL A 169 -42.74 21.79 4.48
C VAL A 169 -43.28 23.13 4.96
N ASP A 170 -44.09 23.78 4.13
CA ASP A 170 -44.82 24.99 4.51
C ASP A 170 -46.20 24.63 5.01
N PHE A 171 -46.51 25.01 6.24
CA PHE A 171 -47.79 24.85 6.89
C PHE A 171 -48.65 26.12 6.87
N SER A 172 -48.20 27.18 6.19
CA SER A 172 -48.93 28.48 6.16
C SER A 172 -50.27 28.42 5.44
N GLY A 173 -50.48 27.44 4.58
CA GLY A 173 -51.66 27.35 3.69
C GLY A 173 -51.73 28.47 2.63
N LYS A 174 -50.64 29.22 2.46
CA LYS A 174 -50.48 30.26 1.45
C LYS A 174 -49.64 29.74 0.31
N LEU A 175 -50.23 29.07 -0.65
CA LEU A 175 -49.62 28.81 -1.95
C LEU A 175 -49.88 29.94 -2.89
#